data_5a06db3d0e93ecbc1e582e6e3810a7e2
#
_entry.id   5a06db3d0e93ecbc1e582e6e3810a7e2
#
_cell.length_a   1.000
_cell.length_b   1.000
_cell.length_c   1.000
_cell.angle_alpha   90.00
_cell.angle_beta   90.00
_cell.angle_gamma   90.00
#
_symmetry.space_group_name_H-M   'P 1'
#
loop_
_entity.id
_entity.type
_entity.pdbx_description
1 polymer ?
#
loop_
_entity_poly.entity_id
_entity_poly.type
_entity_poly.pdbx_seq_one_letter_code
_entity_poly.pdbx_strand_id
1 'polypeptide(L)'
;MDDLDKDGIWDVLFFQVDIGARESKTVYVYLGENIRGWNPHFTHANIGSYARHIMPFWESEHVGWKIWFANAVDVYAKRKPMLMSNRLYMENLDGYGVSAIDRDMGSDIQRVAKSFGGGAICLFEKEAEPLSVSLPRFTPARQAAFPKSSWNAGQVSDTRWAYEVVVNGPVRSMVKIKGMNWDSGNGSYEYEQTYTAFAKQSYTASKVVFTRFSPRVSGVIPGAGFRKKPEEDHFIQEGGIIISSGPETIRDPNFSDDRQQQKVDFIGSALIVKDEYRPEYRFVASNSGNHTFAITAPGDNSYEFLLSSAWSEGAVYNTPEEFTAYIRKTALEYNNPLLIRFTGKQEKE
;
A
#
# COMPACT_ATOMS: atom_id res chain seq x y z
N MET A 1 4.57 15.35 -15.82
CA MET A 1 3.46 16.27 -15.54
C MET A 1 2.22 15.43 -15.42
N ASP A 2 1.39 15.71 -14.43
CA ASP A 2 0.21 14.91 -14.11
C ASP A 2 -1.02 15.79 -14.14
N ASP A 3 -2.08 15.26 -14.74
CA ASP A 3 -3.44 15.79 -14.74
C ASP A 3 -4.21 14.97 -13.66
N LEU A 4 -4.40 15.55 -12.50
CA LEU A 4 -4.94 14.85 -11.33
C LEU A 4 -6.47 14.84 -11.30
N ASP A 5 -7.12 15.86 -11.86
CA ASP A 5 -8.58 16.00 -11.88
C ASP A 5 -9.21 15.56 -13.21
N LYS A 6 -8.36 15.16 -14.20
CA LYS A 6 -8.77 14.62 -15.49
C LYS A 6 -9.50 15.62 -16.40
N ASP A 7 -9.21 16.91 -16.29
CA ASP A 7 -9.78 17.94 -17.15
C ASP A 7 -9.02 18.13 -18.48
N GLY A 8 -7.89 17.43 -18.65
CA GLY A 8 -7.03 17.47 -19.83
C GLY A 8 -5.92 18.51 -19.74
N ILE A 9 -5.82 19.22 -18.62
CA ILE A 9 -4.78 20.21 -18.32
C ILE A 9 -3.85 19.65 -17.24
N TRP A 10 -2.58 19.96 -17.30
CA TRP A 10 -1.63 19.49 -16.30
C TRP A 10 -1.69 20.33 -15.03
N ASP A 11 -1.95 19.68 -13.89
CA ASP A 11 -2.00 20.30 -12.57
C ASP A 11 -0.66 20.33 -11.88
N VAL A 12 0.14 19.29 -12.06
CA VAL A 12 1.32 19.03 -11.24
C VAL A 12 2.53 18.68 -12.09
N LEU A 13 3.64 19.35 -11.81
CA LEU A 13 4.96 18.92 -12.22
C LEU A 13 5.57 18.07 -11.10
N PHE A 14 5.76 16.78 -11.36
CA PHE A 14 6.43 15.87 -10.44
C PHE A 14 7.81 15.49 -10.96
N PHE A 15 8.82 15.54 -10.11
CA PHE A 15 10.18 15.06 -10.39
C PHE A 15 10.82 14.57 -9.08
N GLN A 16 11.87 13.78 -9.22
CA GLN A 16 12.69 13.33 -8.11
C GLN A 16 14.06 14.00 -8.16
N VAL A 17 14.58 14.36 -7.00
CA VAL A 17 15.91 14.94 -6.86
C VAL A 17 16.59 14.36 -5.62
N ASP A 18 17.84 13.96 -5.78
CA ASP A 18 18.66 13.57 -4.64
C ASP A 18 19.23 14.84 -3.99
N ILE A 19 19.02 14.97 -2.70
CA ILE A 19 19.49 16.10 -1.91
C ILE A 19 20.09 15.59 -0.59
N GLY A 20 21.26 16.08 -0.25
CA GLY A 20 21.93 15.75 1.02
C GLY A 20 21.35 16.54 2.20
N ALA A 21 21.65 16.06 3.41
CA ALA A 21 21.26 16.76 4.64
C ALA A 21 21.86 18.18 4.65
N ARG A 22 21.02 19.19 4.90
CA ARG A 22 21.37 20.61 4.88
C ARG A 22 21.87 21.16 3.53
N GLU A 23 21.70 20.40 2.47
CA GLU A 23 21.97 20.83 1.09
C GLU A 23 20.79 21.65 0.57
N SER A 24 21.08 22.61 -0.33
CA SER A 24 20.08 23.35 -1.09
C SER A 24 20.37 23.17 -2.58
N LYS A 25 19.33 22.83 -3.35
CA LYS A 25 19.41 22.71 -4.81
C LYS A 25 18.41 23.66 -5.46
N THR A 26 18.86 24.37 -6.49
CA THR A 26 17.97 25.17 -7.32
C THR A 26 17.57 24.35 -8.54
N VAL A 27 16.27 24.24 -8.77
CA VAL A 27 15.70 23.58 -9.94
C VAL A 27 15.06 24.65 -10.82
N TYR A 28 15.45 24.67 -12.08
CA TYR A 28 14.88 25.56 -13.08
C TYR A 28 13.84 24.82 -13.90
N VAL A 29 12.65 25.39 -13.99
CA VAL A 29 11.56 24.87 -14.83
C VAL A 29 11.43 25.77 -16.05
N TYR A 30 11.59 25.19 -17.24
CA TYR A 30 11.43 25.87 -18.49
C TYR A 30 10.18 25.33 -19.21
N LEU A 31 9.30 26.22 -19.63
CA LEU A 31 8.23 25.89 -20.54
C LEU A 31 8.77 26.05 -21.96
N GLY A 32 8.74 25.00 -22.74
CA GLY A 32 9.23 24.99 -24.13
C GLY A 32 8.26 24.27 -25.04
N GLU A 33 8.45 24.47 -26.35
CA GLU A 33 7.73 23.71 -27.34
C GLU A 33 8.05 22.21 -27.23
N ASN A 34 7.08 21.40 -27.58
CA ASN A 34 7.01 19.97 -27.40
C ASN A 34 8.28 19.23 -27.82
N ILE A 35 9.07 18.76 -26.88
CA ILE A 35 10.13 17.80 -27.13
C ILE A 35 9.49 16.41 -27.12
N ARG A 36 9.31 15.81 -28.28
CA ARG A 36 8.88 14.40 -28.37
C ARG A 36 10.05 13.52 -27.94
N GLY A 37 9.92 12.88 -26.79
CA GLY A 37 10.88 11.93 -26.27
C GLY A 37 10.19 10.70 -25.69
N TRP A 38 10.85 9.56 -25.78
CA TRP A 38 10.47 8.36 -25.06
C TRP A 38 11.12 8.41 -23.68
N ASN A 39 10.32 8.44 -22.63
CA ASN A 39 10.82 8.33 -21.26
C ASN A 39 10.61 6.89 -20.78
N PRO A 40 11.65 6.18 -20.35
CA PRO A 40 11.48 4.87 -19.74
C PRO A 40 10.66 5.00 -18.46
N HIS A 41 9.71 4.10 -18.27
CA HIS A 41 8.91 4.01 -17.05
C HIS A 41 9.64 3.18 -15.99
N PHE A 42 9.68 3.72 -14.79
CA PHE A 42 10.17 3.05 -13.56
C PHE A 42 9.03 2.77 -12.59
N THR A 43 7.84 3.24 -12.91
CA THR A 43 6.61 2.95 -12.17
C THR A 43 5.50 2.61 -13.14
N HIS A 44 4.51 1.85 -12.65
CA HIS A 44 3.33 1.51 -13.44
C HIS A 44 2.10 1.37 -12.54
N ALA A 45 0.94 1.70 -13.07
CA ALA A 45 -0.35 1.45 -12.44
C ALA A 45 -1.40 1.07 -13.47
N ASN A 46 -2.28 0.15 -13.10
CA ASN A 46 -3.40 -0.27 -13.93
C ASN A 46 -4.52 -0.86 -13.07
N ILE A 47 -5.62 -1.26 -13.70
CA ILE A 47 -6.73 -1.98 -13.09
C ILE A 47 -6.90 -3.29 -13.82
N GLY A 48 -6.66 -4.39 -13.09
CA GLY A 48 -6.87 -5.73 -13.58
C GLY A 48 -8.19 -6.33 -13.10
N SER A 49 -8.55 -7.48 -13.62
CA SER A 49 -9.70 -8.24 -13.16
C SER A 49 -9.30 -9.67 -12.80
N TYR A 50 -9.90 -10.19 -11.74
CA TYR A 50 -9.81 -11.59 -11.38
C TYR A 50 -11.18 -12.15 -11.09
N ALA A 51 -11.60 -13.14 -11.87
CA ALA A 51 -12.93 -13.70 -11.78
C ALA A 51 -14.01 -12.60 -11.88
N ARG A 52 -14.62 -12.21 -10.74
CA ARG A 52 -15.65 -11.17 -10.67
C ARG A 52 -15.14 -9.92 -9.92
N HIS A 53 -13.85 -9.83 -9.66
CA HIS A 53 -13.26 -8.74 -8.90
C HIS A 53 -12.43 -7.87 -9.81
N ILE A 54 -12.57 -6.57 -9.63
CA ILE A 54 -11.71 -5.56 -10.21
C ILE A 54 -10.70 -5.17 -9.13
N MET A 55 -9.43 -5.13 -9.48
CA MET A 55 -8.35 -4.89 -8.55
C MET A 55 -7.36 -3.88 -9.12
N PRO A 56 -7.16 -2.76 -8.44
CA PRO A 56 -6.07 -1.85 -8.78
C PRO A 56 -4.73 -2.47 -8.37
N PHE A 57 -3.73 -2.20 -9.17
CA PHE A 57 -2.34 -2.50 -8.84
C PHE A 57 -1.44 -1.34 -9.24
N TRP A 58 -0.31 -1.26 -8.58
CA TRP A 58 0.72 -0.26 -8.82
C TRP A 58 2.08 -0.83 -8.43
N GLU A 59 3.13 -0.34 -9.07
CA GLU A 59 4.48 -0.84 -8.82
C GLU A 59 5.54 0.24 -9.04
N SER A 60 6.65 0.11 -8.32
CA SER A 60 7.95 0.63 -8.70
C SER A 60 8.79 -0.49 -9.32
N GLU A 61 10.01 -0.18 -9.78
CA GLU A 61 10.93 -1.24 -10.22
C GLU A 61 11.37 -2.17 -9.09
N HIS A 62 11.16 -1.81 -7.81
CA HIS A 62 11.57 -2.61 -6.66
C HIS A 62 10.48 -3.54 -6.12
N VAL A 63 9.24 -3.07 -6.05
CA VAL A 63 8.12 -3.80 -5.44
C VAL A 63 6.84 -3.51 -6.20
N GLY A 64 5.96 -4.50 -6.30
CA GLY A 64 4.60 -4.36 -6.81
C GLY A 64 3.57 -4.57 -5.70
N TRP A 65 2.44 -3.90 -5.82
CA TRP A 65 1.32 -3.98 -4.89
C TRP A 65 0.00 -4.13 -5.65
N LYS A 66 -0.94 -4.81 -5.02
CA LYS A 66 -2.30 -4.98 -5.52
C LYS A 66 -3.28 -4.98 -4.36
N ILE A 67 -4.48 -4.44 -4.54
CA ILE A 67 -5.56 -4.65 -3.57
C ILE A 67 -6.20 -6.01 -3.82
N TRP A 68 -6.17 -6.84 -2.79
CA TRP A 68 -6.80 -8.14 -2.81
C TRP A 68 -8.09 -8.11 -1.99
N PHE A 69 -9.19 -8.42 -2.66
CA PHE A 69 -10.53 -8.54 -2.07
C PHE A 69 -10.85 -7.49 -0.98
N ALA A 70 -11.09 -6.28 -1.36
CA ALA A 70 -11.50 -5.14 -0.57
C ALA A 70 -10.35 -4.18 -0.24
N ASN A 71 -9.68 -4.31 0.90
CA ASN A 71 -8.76 -3.28 1.38
C ASN A 71 -7.37 -3.79 1.79
N ALA A 72 -7.13 -5.07 1.66
CA ALA A 72 -5.84 -5.63 2.04
C ALA A 72 -4.87 -5.63 0.85
N VAL A 73 -3.67 -5.15 1.09
CA VAL A 73 -2.61 -5.08 0.09
C VAL A 73 -1.93 -6.43 -0.04
N ASP A 74 -1.80 -6.90 -1.25
CA ASP A 74 -0.95 -8.00 -1.67
C ASP A 74 0.38 -7.47 -2.18
N VAL A 75 1.49 -8.19 -2.00
CA VAL A 75 2.84 -7.71 -2.27
C VAL A 75 3.60 -8.65 -3.19
N TYR A 76 4.14 -8.10 -4.24
CA TYR A 76 4.97 -8.79 -5.23
C TYR A 76 6.42 -8.33 -5.13
N ALA A 77 7.27 -9.16 -4.60
CA ALA A 77 8.69 -8.89 -4.49
C ALA A 77 9.42 -9.24 -5.79
N LYS A 78 10.46 -8.49 -6.11
CA LYS A 78 11.18 -8.57 -7.38
C LYS A 78 12.62 -9.00 -7.16
N ARG A 79 13.11 -9.91 -8.03
CA ARG A 79 14.50 -10.41 -8.00
C ARG A 79 15.49 -9.42 -8.61
N LYS A 80 15.00 -8.52 -9.45
CA LYS A 80 15.78 -7.47 -10.12
C LYS A 80 14.91 -6.24 -10.34
N PRO A 81 15.50 -5.04 -10.42
CA PRO A 81 14.72 -3.84 -10.70
C PRO A 81 14.07 -3.94 -12.08
N MET A 82 12.73 -4.00 -12.11
CA MET A 82 11.95 -4.09 -13.34
C MET A 82 10.47 -3.83 -13.10
N LEU A 83 9.75 -3.48 -14.15
CA LEU A 83 8.29 -3.53 -14.14
C LEU A 83 7.85 -4.94 -14.55
N MET A 84 6.94 -5.53 -13.79
CA MET A 84 6.54 -6.93 -13.97
C MET A 84 5.05 -7.15 -14.10
N SER A 85 4.24 -6.13 -13.88
CA SER A 85 2.78 -6.24 -13.83
C SER A 85 2.16 -6.82 -15.10
N ASN A 86 2.73 -6.50 -16.25
CA ASN A 86 2.27 -7.02 -17.54
C ASN A 86 2.68 -8.50 -17.80
N ARG A 87 3.50 -9.08 -16.95
CA ARG A 87 3.99 -10.46 -17.07
C ARG A 87 3.51 -11.38 -15.95
N LEU A 88 3.23 -10.79 -14.81
CA LEU A 88 2.74 -11.51 -13.63
C LEU A 88 1.36 -10.99 -13.24
N TYR A 89 0.33 -11.76 -13.43
CA TYR A 89 -0.97 -11.69 -12.79
C TYR A 89 -1.74 -10.39 -12.74
N MET A 90 -1.07 -9.25 -12.75
CA MET A 90 -1.72 -7.99 -12.45
C MET A 90 -2.51 -7.46 -13.63
N GLU A 91 -2.11 -7.83 -14.85
CA GLU A 91 -2.76 -7.39 -16.10
C GLU A 91 -3.28 -8.53 -16.98
N ASN A 92 -3.23 -9.77 -16.51
CA ASN A 92 -3.64 -10.90 -17.31
C ASN A 92 -5.17 -10.93 -17.43
N LEU A 93 -5.68 -10.97 -18.66
CA LEU A 93 -7.10 -11.08 -18.97
C LEU A 93 -7.74 -12.37 -18.44
N ASP A 94 -6.96 -13.44 -18.33
CA ASP A 94 -7.41 -14.74 -17.80
C ASP A 94 -7.50 -14.75 -16.27
N GLY A 95 -7.23 -13.63 -15.64
CA GLY A 95 -7.29 -13.48 -14.19
C GLY A 95 -6.08 -14.09 -13.51
N TYR A 96 -6.31 -14.64 -12.35
CA TYR A 96 -5.28 -15.18 -11.46
C TYR A 96 -4.81 -16.56 -11.91
N GLY A 97 -4.27 -16.64 -13.09
CA GLY A 97 -3.88 -17.91 -13.69
C GLY A 97 -2.41 -18.25 -13.61
N VAL A 98 -1.64 -17.47 -12.94
CA VAL A 98 -0.20 -17.54 -13.04
C VAL A 98 0.38 -17.95 -11.69
N SER A 99 1.58 -18.48 -11.70
CA SER A 99 2.29 -18.97 -10.53
C SER A 99 2.63 -17.85 -9.52
N ALA A 100 2.37 -18.03 -8.26
CA ALA A 100 2.81 -17.10 -7.22
C ALA A 100 4.35 -17.04 -7.12
N ILE A 101 5.06 -17.88 -7.87
CA ILE A 101 6.51 -17.97 -7.86
C ILE A 101 7.03 -17.92 -9.30
N ASP A 102 7.70 -16.84 -9.63
CA ASP A 102 8.53 -16.74 -10.84
C ASP A 102 10.00 -16.63 -10.43
N ARG A 103 10.80 -17.61 -10.91
CA ARG A 103 12.18 -17.73 -10.51
C ARG A 103 13.09 -16.69 -11.14
N ASP A 104 12.64 -16.04 -12.21
CA ASP A 104 13.42 -15.02 -12.93
C ASP A 104 13.04 -13.60 -12.54
N MET A 105 11.75 -13.36 -12.27
CA MET A 105 11.21 -12.01 -12.04
C MET A 105 10.93 -11.71 -10.58
N GLY A 106 10.24 -12.60 -9.87
CA GLY A 106 9.84 -12.36 -8.50
C GLY A 106 8.68 -13.25 -8.05
N SER A 107 8.07 -12.93 -6.93
CA SER A 107 7.02 -13.76 -6.35
C SER A 107 6.01 -12.95 -5.55
N ASP A 108 4.80 -13.49 -5.44
CA ASP A 108 3.83 -13.09 -4.42
C ASP A 108 4.37 -13.54 -3.05
N ILE A 109 4.70 -12.58 -2.21
CA ILE A 109 5.31 -12.83 -0.90
C ILE A 109 4.36 -12.56 0.26
N GLN A 110 3.10 -12.21 -0.02
CA GLN A 110 2.19 -11.80 1.03
C GLN A 110 0.92 -12.63 1.05
N ARG A 111 0.74 -13.42 2.13
CA ARG A 111 -0.57 -14.04 2.41
C ARG A 111 -1.54 -13.00 2.94
N VAL A 112 -2.57 -12.69 2.18
CA VAL A 112 -3.61 -11.74 2.57
C VAL A 112 -4.69 -12.43 3.43
N ALA A 113 -5.35 -13.45 2.92
CA ALA A 113 -6.41 -14.19 3.60
C ALA A 113 -7.38 -13.31 4.41
N LYS A 114 -7.61 -13.62 5.69
CA LYS A 114 -8.46 -12.84 6.61
C LYS A 114 -7.68 -11.74 7.37
N SER A 115 -6.43 -11.52 7.06
CA SER A 115 -5.55 -10.60 7.78
C SER A 115 -5.56 -9.19 7.16
N PHE A 116 -4.70 -8.33 7.68
CA PHE A 116 -4.41 -7.02 7.08
C PHE A 116 -3.51 -7.13 5.83
N GLY A 117 -3.05 -8.34 5.46
CA GLY A 117 -2.14 -8.54 4.33
C GLY A 117 -0.82 -7.79 4.50
N GLY A 118 -0.30 -7.23 3.40
CA GLY A 118 0.85 -6.32 3.39
C GLY A 118 0.50 -4.88 3.77
N GLY A 119 -0.79 -4.61 4.06
CA GLY A 119 -1.29 -3.32 4.52
C GLY A 119 -2.79 -3.19 4.38
N ALA A 120 -3.45 -2.60 5.36
CA ALA A 120 -4.87 -2.29 5.34
C ALA A 120 -5.20 -1.15 6.28
N ILE A 121 -6.28 -0.42 5.97
CA ILE A 121 -6.88 0.53 6.90
C ILE A 121 -7.87 -0.18 7.80
N CYS A 122 -8.07 0.36 9.00
CA CYS A 122 -9.05 -0.13 9.95
C CYS A 122 -9.63 1.00 10.81
N LEU A 123 -10.68 0.66 11.57
CA LEU A 123 -11.21 1.49 12.63
C LEU A 123 -11.20 0.71 13.93
N PHE A 124 -10.67 1.31 14.98
CA PHE A 124 -10.81 0.85 16.36
C PHE A 124 -12.07 1.47 16.93
N GLU A 125 -13.11 0.67 17.13
CA GLU A 125 -14.46 1.19 17.43
C GLU A 125 -14.84 1.05 18.89
N LYS A 126 -14.14 0.21 19.66
CA LYS A 126 -14.33 0.05 21.11
C LYS A 126 -13.00 -0.24 21.76
N GLU A 127 -12.75 0.39 22.89
CA GLU A 127 -11.59 0.10 23.71
C GLU A 127 -11.75 -1.17 24.57
N ALA A 128 -13.00 -1.64 24.73
CA ALA A 128 -13.30 -2.81 25.55
C ALA A 128 -12.78 -4.11 24.91
N GLU A 129 -12.30 -5.01 25.73
CA GLU A 129 -11.89 -6.36 25.37
C GLU A 129 -13.03 -7.21 24.78
N PRO A 130 -12.81 -7.94 23.67
CA PRO A 130 -11.69 -7.82 22.75
C PRO A 130 -11.79 -6.54 21.90
N LEU A 131 -10.66 -5.96 21.50
CA LEU A 131 -10.60 -4.78 20.65
C LEU A 131 -11.48 -4.99 19.40
N SER A 132 -12.53 -4.17 19.29
CA SER A 132 -13.39 -4.20 18.12
C SER A 132 -12.71 -3.46 16.99
N VAL A 133 -12.21 -4.22 16.00
CA VAL A 133 -11.52 -3.69 14.82
C VAL A 133 -12.40 -3.95 13.61
N SER A 134 -12.77 -2.89 12.93
CA SER A 134 -13.54 -2.93 11.69
C SER A 134 -12.64 -2.64 10.48
N LEU A 135 -12.79 -3.46 9.44
CA LEU A 135 -12.15 -3.25 8.15
C LEU A 135 -13.23 -3.21 7.05
N PRO A 136 -13.07 -2.41 5.98
CA PRO A 136 -13.93 -2.51 4.81
C PRO A 136 -13.82 -3.93 4.21
N ARG A 137 -14.94 -4.54 3.87
CA ARG A 137 -14.99 -5.93 3.38
C ARG A 137 -16.06 -6.07 2.29
N PHE A 138 -16.14 -7.25 1.68
CA PHE A 138 -17.23 -7.59 0.79
C PHE A 138 -18.57 -7.68 1.51
N THR A 139 -19.62 -7.34 0.78
CA THR A 139 -21.00 -7.47 1.26
C THR A 139 -21.35 -8.95 1.48
N PRO A 140 -22.34 -9.25 2.33
CA PRO A 140 -22.83 -10.61 2.52
C PRO A 140 -23.24 -11.32 1.21
N ALA A 141 -23.84 -10.59 0.27
CA ALA A 141 -24.22 -11.14 -1.04
C ALA A 141 -22.99 -11.61 -1.85
N ARG A 142 -21.88 -10.86 -1.81
CA ARG A 142 -20.62 -11.29 -2.45
C ARG A 142 -19.99 -12.45 -1.73
N GLN A 143 -20.10 -12.51 -0.42
CA GLN A 143 -19.59 -13.63 0.37
C GLN A 143 -20.36 -14.92 0.09
N ALA A 144 -21.68 -14.85 -0.11
CA ALA A 144 -22.47 -15.98 -0.51
C ALA A 144 -22.05 -16.56 -1.87
N ALA A 145 -21.56 -15.73 -2.78
CA ALA A 145 -20.99 -16.18 -4.04
C ALA A 145 -19.64 -16.94 -3.89
N PHE A 146 -19.00 -16.81 -2.73
CA PHE A 146 -17.73 -17.48 -2.38
C PHE A 146 -17.85 -18.17 -1.02
N PRO A 147 -18.70 -19.21 -0.89
CA PRO A 147 -19.03 -19.82 0.40
C PRO A 147 -17.81 -20.47 1.10
N LYS A 148 -16.76 -20.77 0.37
CA LYS A 148 -15.49 -21.29 0.90
C LYS A 148 -14.50 -20.18 1.24
N SER A 149 -14.84 -18.91 0.97
CA SER A 149 -13.95 -17.82 1.29
C SER A 149 -13.87 -17.64 2.80
N SER A 150 -12.70 -17.26 3.24
CA SER A 150 -12.41 -16.98 4.64
C SER A 150 -12.95 -15.66 5.15
N TRP A 151 -13.85 -14.99 4.42
CA TRP A 151 -14.37 -13.68 4.74
C TRP A 151 -15.33 -13.70 5.93
N ASN A 152 -15.19 -12.74 6.82
CA ASN A 152 -16.10 -12.63 7.96
C ASN A 152 -17.34 -11.84 7.58
N ALA A 153 -18.47 -12.52 7.39
CA ALA A 153 -19.73 -11.92 6.97
C ALA A 153 -20.31 -10.91 7.96
N GLY A 154 -19.93 -11.00 9.23
CA GLY A 154 -20.54 -10.19 10.29
C GLY A 154 -20.09 -8.74 10.35
N GLN A 155 -19.08 -8.34 9.57
CA GLN A 155 -18.47 -7.01 9.74
C GLN A 155 -18.82 -5.99 8.66
N VAL A 156 -19.47 -6.39 7.56
CA VAL A 156 -19.71 -5.48 6.44
C VAL A 156 -21.03 -5.75 5.77
N SER A 157 -21.87 -4.74 5.70
CA SER A 157 -23.17 -4.91 5.09
C SER A 157 -23.14 -4.62 3.59
N ASP A 158 -22.84 -3.45 3.13
CA ASP A 158 -23.11 -3.04 1.76
C ASP A 158 -22.01 -2.19 1.11
N THR A 159 -20.79 -2.38 1.55
CA THR A 159 -19.63 -1.63 1.03
C THR A 159 -19.44 -1.85 -0.49
N ARG A 160 -19.20 -0.79 -1.19
CA ARG A 160 -18.89 -0.74 -2.62
C ARG A 160 -17.55 -0.06 -2.83
N TRP A 161 -16.87 -0.42 -3.91
CA TRP A 161 -15.60 0.19 -4.26
C TRP A 161 -15.63 0.68 -5.70
N ALA A 162 -15.07 1.86 -5.91
CA ALA A 162 -14.67 2.35 -7.20
C ALA A 162 -13.14 2.51 -7.23
N TYR A 163 -12.56 2.28 -8.39
CA TYR A 163 -11.12 2.32 -8.59
C TYR A 163 -10.76 3.23 -9.76
N GLU A 164 -9.66 3.93 -9.62
CA GLU A 164 -9.15 4.85 -10.63
C GLU A 164 -7.62 4.75 -10.72
N VAL A 165 -7.08 4.73 -11.93
CA VAL A 165 -5.67 5.04 -12.16
C VAL A 165 -5.55 6.55 -12.29
N VAL A 166 -4.99 7.19 -11.27
CA VAL A 166 -4.83 8.64 -11.24
C VAL A 166 -3.62 9.07 -12.06
N VAL A 167 -2.50 8.39 -11.87
CA VAL A 167 -1.25 8.65 -12.59
C VAL A 167 -0.62 7.32 -13.02
N ASN A 168 -0.16 7.27 -14.25
CA ASN A 168 0.68 6.20 -14.77
C ASN A 168 1.91 6.81 -15.45
N GLY A 169 2.76 7.42 -14.65
CA GLY A 169 3.91 8.20 -15.11
C GLY A 169 5.24 7.46 -14.99
N PRO A 170 6.30 8.01 -15.58
CA PRO A 170 7.59 7.35 -15.59
C PRO A 170 8.26 7.25 -14.21
N VAL A 171 8.02 8.19 -13.31
CA VAL A 171 8.69 8.26 -12.00
C VAL A 171 7.72 8.20 -10.81
N ARG A 172 6.42 8.28 -11.07
CA ARG A 172 5.34 8.14 -10.09
C ARG A 172 4.13 7.46 -10.73
N SER A 173 3.53 6.51 -10.03
CA SER A 173 2.22 5.94 -10.40
C SER A 173 1.28 5.95 -9.21
N MET A 174 -0.01 6.22 -9.47
CA MET A 174 -1.01 6.40 -8.43
C MET A 174 -2.30 5.69 -8.79
N VAL A 175 -2.87 4.99 -7.80
CA VAL A 175 -4.23 4.45 -7.86
C VAL A 175 -5.06 5.04 -6.74
N LYS A 176 -6.34 5.29 -7.00
CA LYS A 176 -7.30 5.76 -6.02
C LYS A 176 -8.40 4.72 -5.83
N ILE A 177 -8.78 4.51 -4.60
CA ILE A 177 -9.85 3.62 -4.17
C ILE A 177 -10.87 4.47 -3.43
N LYS A 178 -12.12 4.40 -3.86
CA LYS A 178 -13.24 5.00 -3.12
C LYS A 178 -14.06 3.89 -2.49
N GLY A 179 -14.09 3.87 -1.16
CA GLY A 179 -14.96 2.99 -0.37
C GLY A 179 -16.24 3.71 0.02
N MET A 180 -17.39 3.13 -0.34
CA MET A 180 -18.71 3.69 -0.11
C MET A 180 -19.57 2.73 0.70
N ASN A 181 -20.48 3.26 1.51
CA ASN A 181 -21.42 2.48 2.32
C ASN A 181 -20.73 1.46 3.25
N TRP A 182 -19.62 1.84 3.84
CA TRP A 182 -19.01 1.00 4.87
C TRP A 182 -19.79 1.16 6.18
N ASP A 183 -20.72 0.24 6.43
CA ASP A 183 -21.42 0.13 7.70
C ASP A 183 -20.75 -0.96 8.55
N SER A 184 -20.09 -0.57 9.60
CA SER A 184 -19.42 -1.46 10.55
C SER A 184 -20.36 -2.03 11.62
N GLY A 185 -21.62 -1.58 11.65
CA GLY A 185 -22.54 -1.80 12.76
C GLY A 185 -22.41 -0.75 13.87
N ASN A 186 -21.22 -0.19 14.06
CA ASN A 186 -20.93 0.88 15.03
C ASN A 186 -20.77 2.26 14.38
N GLY A 187 -20.92 2.36 13.08
CA GLY A 187 -20.81 3.61 12.34
C GLY A 187 -21.01 3.42 10.84
N SER A 188 -21.11 4.53 10.13
CA SER A 188 -21.21 4.58 8.68
C SER A 188 -20.10 5.48 8.12
N TYR A 189 -19.34 4.94 7.19
CA TYR A 189 -18.13 5.58 6.71
C TYR A 189 -18.04 5.54 5.19
N GLU A 190 -17.39 6.55 4.62
CA GLU A 190 -16.95 6.59 3.25
C GLU A 190 -15.53 7.16 3.22
N TYR A 191 -14.70 6.67 2.31
CA TYR A 191 -13.32 7.12 2.23
C TYR A 191 -12.79 7.12 0.80
N GLU A 192 -11.82 7.96 0.57
CA GLU A 192 -10.92 7.90 -0.57
C GLU A 192 -9.52 7.54 -0.06
N GLN A 193 -8.92 6.56 -0.69
CA GLN A 193 -7.56 6.13 -0.37
C GLN A 193 -6.73 6.13 -1.65
N THR A 194 -5.64 6.88 -1.65
CA THR A 194 -4.69 6.92 -2.75
C THR A 194 -3.42 6.16 -2.35
N TYR A 195 -2.98 5.27 -3.23
CA TYR A 195 -1.67 4.64 -3.13
C TYR A 195 -0.75 5.20 -4.22
N THR A 196 0.50 5.47 -3.85
CA THR A 196 1.51 6.02 -4.76
C THR A 196 2.79 5.23 -4.69
N ALA A 197 3.24 4.69 -5.82
CA ALA A 197 4.58 4.17 -6.00
C ALA A 197 5.49 5.23 -6.62
N PHE A 198 6.74 5.22 -6.20
CA PHE A 198 7.78 6.13 -6.69
C PHE A 198 8.95 5.34 -7.26
N ALA A 199 9.55 5.83 -8.33
CA ALA A 199 10.75 5.24 -8.90
C ALA A 199 11.86 5.08 -7.85
N LYS A 200 12.58 3.97 -7.88
CA LYS A 200 13.69 3.64 -6.97
C LYS A 200 13.31 3.51 -5.49
N GLN A 201 12.01 3.44 -5.17
CA GLN A 201 11.56 3.26 -3.80
C GLN A 201 10.96 1.87 -3.58
N SER A 202 11.22 1.30 -2.40
CA SER A 202 10.63 0.03 -1.95
C SER A 202 9.44 0.24 -1.02
N TYR A 203 8.88 1.45 -0.96
CA TYR A 203 7.65 1.75 -0.25
C TYR A 203 6.57 2.26 -1.19
N THR A 204 5.33 2.14 -0.76
CA THR A 204 4.18 2.86 -1.30
C THR A 204 3.64 3.83 -0.25
N ALA A 205 3.35 5.06 -0.67
CA ALA A 205 2.67 6.02 0.20
C ALA A 205 1.15 5.82 0.08
N SER A 206 0.47 5.83 1.22
CA SER A 206 -0.98 5.78 1.29
C SER A 206 -1.51 7.05 1.95
N LYS A 207 -2.48 7.70 1.30
CA LYS A 207 -3.25 8.80 1.86
C LYS A 207 -4.70 8.40 1.97
N VAL A 208 -5.28 8.53 3.14
CA VAL A 208 -6.68 8.22 3.44
C VAL A 208 -7.42 9.50 3.80
N VAL A 209 -8.57 9.72 3.18
CA VAL A 209 -9.47 10.82 3.48
C VAL A 209 -10.86 10.25 3.72
N PHE A 210 -11.41 10.40 4.91
CA PHE A 210 -12.80 10.05 5.15
C PHE A 210 -13.71 11.16 4.63
N THR A 211 -14.46 10.85 3.58
CA THR A 211 -15.49 11.74 3.01
C THR A 211 -16.78 11.69 3.84
N ARG A 212 -16.97 10.60 4.61
CA ARG A 212 -17.99 10.46 5.63
C ARG A 212 -17.39 9.74 6.84
N PHE A 213 -17.50 10.35 8.00
CA PHE A 213 -17.10 9.75 9.26
C PHE A 213 -18.22 9.94 10.29
N SER A 214 -19.10 8.95 10.42
CA SER A 214 -20.33 9.03 11.24
C SER A 214 -20.39 7.84 12.21
N PRO A 215 -19.59 7.87 13.28
CA PRO A 215 -19.63 6.84 14.31
C PRO A 215 -20.96 6.90 15.11
N ARG A 216 -21.47 5.73 15.47
CA ARG A 216 -22.63 5.56 16.41
C ARG A 216 -22.16 5.34 17.84
N VAL A 217 -20.87 5.13 18.03
CA VAL A 217 -20.20 4.96 19.32
C VAL A 217 -19.11 6.00 19.49
N SER A 218 -18.77 6.34 20.72
CA SER A 218 -17.69 7.28 21.01
C SER A 218 -16.31 6.61 20.87
N GLY A 219 -15.27 7.42 20.69
CA GLY A 219 -13.89 6.96 20.75
C GLY A 219 -13.43 6.13 19.54
N VAL A 220 -14.09 6.26 18.38
CA VAL A 220 -13.63 5.61 17.16
C VAL A 220 -12.35 6.26 16.67
N ILE A 221 -11.32 5.45 16.49
CA ILE A 221 -9.99 5.88 16.05
C ILE A 221 -9.63 5.16 14.75
N PRO A 222 -9.24 5.87 13.67
CA PRO A 222 -8.73 5.24 12.47
C PRO A 222 -7.36 4.62 12.71
N GLY A 223 -6.99 3.68 11.86
CA GLY A 223 -5.69 3.04 11.94
C GLY A 223 -5.27 2.38 10.65
N ALA A 224 -4.03 1.90 10.67
CA ALA A 224 -3.46 1.09 9.61
C ALA A 224 -2.61 -0.03 10.21
N GLY A 225 -2.43 -1.11 9.44
CA GLY A 225 -1.63 -2.23 9.92
C GLY A 225 -1.32 -3.21 8.81
N PHE A 226 -0.52 -4.21 9.15
CA PHE A 226 -0.18 -5.33 8.27
C PHE A 226 -0.14 -6.64 9.08
N ARG A 227 -0.18 -7.76 8.37
CA ARG A 227 -0.15 -9.09 8.98
C ARG A 227 1.22 -9.37 9.57
N LYS A 228 1.25 -9.87 10.80
CA LYS A 228 2.44 -10.45 11.43
C LYS A 228 3.01 -11.60 10.58
N LYS A 229 4.33 -11.69 10.45
CA LYS A 229 4.97 -12.82 9.78
C LYS A 229 4.74 -14.12 10.57
N PRO A 230 4.47 -15.25 9.89
CA PRO A 230 4.21 -16.53 10.59
C PRO A 230 5.36 -16.99 11.48
N GLU A 231 6.57 -16.92 10.96
CA GLU A 231 7.82 -17.28 11.65
C GLU A 231 8.60 -16.02 11.98
N GLU A 232 7.90 -15.01 12.59
CA GLU A 232 8.53 -13.74 12.97
C GLU A 232 9.67 -13.96 13.95
N ASP A 233 10.88 -13.65 13.53
CA ASP A 233 12.10 -13.73 14.31
C ASP A 233 12.70 -12.35 14.61
N HIS A 234 12.23 -11.31 13.92
CA HIS A 234 12.66 -9.95 14.08
C HIS A 234 11.47 -8.98 14.09
N PHE A 235 11.27 -8.32 15.23
CA PHE A 235 10.21 -7.34 15.43
C PHE A 235 10.76 -6.05 16.02
N ILE A 236 10.46 -4.93 15.38
CA ILE A 236 10.81 -3.58 15.87
C ILE A 236 9.53 -2.76 15.93
N GLN A 237 9.34 -2.07 17.05
CA GLN A 237 8.36 -1.00 17.21
C GLN A 237 9.09 0.18 17.87
N GLU A 238 9.24 1.27 17.14
CA GLU A 238 9.91 2.48 17.63
C GLU A 238 9.25 3.73 17.00
N GLY A 239 8.78 4.66 17.85
CA GLY A 239 8.04 5.82 17.36
C GLY A 239 6.90 5.41 16.41
N GLY A 240 6.84 6.05 15.24
CA GLY A 240 5.89 5.73 14.18
C GLY A 240 6.32 4.59 13.25
N ILE A 241 7.23 3.71 13.65
CA ILE A 241 7.75 2.60 12.84
C ILE A 241 7.34 1.27 13.42
N ILE A 242 6.86 0.37 12.56
CA ILE A 242 6.74 -1.07 12.84
C ILE A 242 7.46 -1.83 11.73
N ILE A 243 8.31 -2.78 12.11
CA ILE A 243 8.94 -3.75 11.20
C ILE A 243 8.66 -5.14 11.76
N SER A 244 8.24 -6.05 10.89
CA SER A 244 8.08 -7.46 11.18
C SER A 244 8.73 -8.26 10.07
N SER A 245 9.65 -9.14 10.40
CA SER A 245 10.30 -10.00 9.43
C SER A 245 10.59 -11.38 9.97
N GLY A 246 10.87 -12.30 9.07
CA GLY A 246 11.24 -13.67 9.37
C GLY A 246 11.24 -14.55 8.11
N PRO A 247 11.66 -15.79 8.23
CA PRO A 247 11.59 -16.76 7.16
C PRO A 247 10.13 -17.12 6.84
N GLU A 248 9.86 -17.43 5.59
CA GLU A 248 8.53 -17.89 5.17
C GLU A 248 8.64 -18.88 4.00
N THR A 249 7.69 -19.79 3.91
CA THR A 249 7.52 -20.63 2.73
C THR A 249 6.43 -20.06 1.85
N ILE A 250 6.82 -19.55 0.68
CA ILE A 250 5.92 -19.11 -0.36
C ILE A 250 5.35 -20.35 -1.04
N ARG A 251 4.03 -20.38 -1.20
CA ARG A 251 3.31 -21.49 -1.85
C ARG A 251 2.41 -20.92 -2.93
N ASP A 252 2.45 -21.55 -4.09
CA ASP A 252 1.48 -21.26 -5.12
C ASP A 252 0.16 -21.99 -4.82
N PRO A 253 -0.93 -21.27 -4.58
CA PRO A 253 -2.21 -21.90 -4.21
C PRO A 253 -2.86 -22.69 -5.36
N ASN A 254 -2.39 -22.51 -6.59
CA ASN A 254 -2.92 -23.20 -7.77
C ASN A 254 -2.29 -24.58 -7.96
N PHE A 255 -1.23 -24.89 -7.23
CA PHE A 255 -0.54 -26.18 -7.32
C PHE A 255 -0.49 -26.85 -5.95
N SER A 256 -0.87 -28.13 -5.92
CA SER A 256 -0.77 -28.97 -4.72
C SER A 256 0.62 -29.59 -4.54
N ASP A 257 1.53 -29.34 -5.46
CA ASP A 257 2.85 -29.95 -5.55
C ASP A 257 3.90 -29.11 -4.81
N ASP A 258 4.71 -29.75 -3.98
CA ASP A 258 5.80 -29.12 -3.25
C ASP A 258 6.86 -28.44 -4.15
N ARG A 259 6.92 -28.81 -5.44
CA ARG A 259 7.77 -28.14 -6.42
C ARG A 259 7.43 -26.68 -6.66
N GLN A 260 6.22 -26.27 -6.31
CA GLN A 260 5.75 -24.89 -6.37
C GLN A 260 5.83 -24.19 -5.01
N GLN A 261 6.74 -24.65 -4.16
CA GLN A 261 7.07 -24.01 -2.91
C GLN A 261 8.49 -23.43 -2.99
N GLN A 262 8.66 -22.30 -2.34
CA GLN A 262 9.96 -21.68 -2.16
C GLN A 262 10.09 -21.23 -0.71
N LYS A 263 11.07 -21.81 -0.01
CA LYS A 263 11.48 -21.28 1.29
C LYS A 263 12.39 -20.08 1.05
N VAL A 264 12.09 -18.98 1.71
CA VAL A 264 12.92 -17.77 1.74
C VAL A 264 13.34 -17.48 3.17
N ASP A 265 14.58 -17.06 3.32
CA ASP A 265 15.17 -16.85 4.66
C ASP A 265 14.70 -15.56 5.32
N PHE A 266 14.20 -14.61 4.52
CA PHE A 266 13.75 -13.34 5.01
C PHE A 266 12.60 -12.79 4.12
N ILE A 267 11.49 -12.43 4.74
CA ILE A 267 10.47 -11.54 4.20
C ILE A 267 10.21 -10.48 5.26
N GLY A 268 10.43 -9.20 4.90
CA GLY A 268 10.16 -8.05 5.73
C GLY A 268 8.90 -7.31 5.29
N SER A 269 8.13 -6.81 6.25
CA SER A 269 7.06 -5.84 6.07
C SER A 269 7.24 -4.70 7.05
N ALA A 270 6.93 -3.48 6.64
CA ALA A 270 7.01 -2.30 7.49
C ALA A 270 5.85 -1.34 7.26
N LEU A 271 5.47 -0.67 8.34
CA LEU A 271 4.52 0.43 8.37
C LEU A 271 5.21 1.64 9.02
N ILE A 272 5.12 2.79 8.34
CA ILE A 272 5.61 4.07 8.86
C ILE A 272 4.45 5.05 8.90
N VAL A 273 4.22 5.62 10.07
CA VAL A 273 3.22 6.66 10.31
C VAL A 273 3.95 7.89 10.84
N LYS A 274 3.59 9.08 10.36
CA LYS A 274 4.19 10.34 10.84
C LYS A 274 3.92 10.55 12.32
N ASP A 275 4.93 11.08 13.03
CA ASP A 275 4.84 11.36 14.46
C ASP A 275 3.75 12.39 14.79
N GLU A 276 3.44 13.31 13.86
CA GLU A 276 2.36 14.30 14.01
C GLU A 276 0.98 13.67 14.22
N TYR A 277 0.76 12.46 13.69
CA TYR A 277 -0.49 11.71 13.87
C TYR A 277 -0.55 10.95 15.19
N ARG A 278 0.48 11.00 16.03
CA ARG A 278 0.58 10.35 17.35
C ARG A 278 0.20 8.88 17.26
N PRO A 279 0.95 8.05 16.50
CA PRO A 279 0.61 6.64 16.33
C PRO A 279 0.76 5.88 17.64
N GLU A 280 -0.27 5.10 18.00
CA GLU A 280 -0.24 4.17 19.13
C GLU A 280 -0.21 2.74 18.62
N TYR A 281 0.82 1.99 19.01
CA TYR A 281 0.91 0.58 18.63
C TYR A 281 -0.20 -0.24 19.27
N ARG A 282 -0.86 -1.07 18.46
CA ARG A 282 -1.87 -2.04 18.90
C ARG A 282 -1.70 -3.36 18.17
N PHE A 283 -1.59 -4.45 18.91
CA PHE A 283 -1.58 -5.78 18.33
C PHE A 283 -3.00 -6.32 18.20
N VAL A 284 -3.38 -6.73 16.99
CA VAL A 284 -4.69 -7.32 16.71
C VAL A 284 -4.53 -8.81 16.51
N ALA A 285 -4.94 -9.61 17.49
CA ALA A 285 -4.71 -11.05 17.55
C ALA A 285 -5.48 -11.87 16.51
N SER A 286 -6.48 -11.28 15.83
CA SER A 286 -7.30 -12.01 14.85
C SER A 286 -6.47 -12.48 13.65
N ASN A 287 -6.78 -13.68 13.15
CA ASN A 287 -6.27 -14.22 11.88
C ASN A 287 -4.74 -14.18 11.71
N SER A 288 -4.04 -14.87 12.58
CA SER A 288 -2.58 -15.00 12.62
C SER A 288 -1.82 -13.83 13.24
N GLY A 289 -2.53 -12.84 13.77
CA GLY A 289 -1.93 -11.64 14.35
C GLY A 289 -1.64 -10.56 13.30
N ASN A 290 -1.79 -9.32 13.73
CA ASN A 290 -1.52 -8.16 12.90
C ASN A 290 -0.90 -7.06 13.77
N HIS A 291 0.11 -6.42 13.23
CA HIS A 291 0.72 -5.23 13.82
C HIS A 291 0.03 -4.00 13.26
N THR A 292 -0.39 -3.10 14.13
CA THR A 292 -1.17 -1.92 13.74
C THR A 292 -0.74 -0.68 14.51
N PHE A 293 -0.99 0.48 13.91
CA PHE A 293 -1.07 1.74 14.62
C PHE A 293 -2.51 2.26 14.63
N ALA A 294 -2.98 2.71 15.79
CA ALA A 294 -4.10 3.62 15.93
C ALA A 294 -3.58 5.05 15.69
N ILE A 295 -4.30 5.81 14.86
CA ILE A 295 -3.97 7.19 14.50
C ILE A 295 -4.76 8.11 15.42
N THR A 296 -4.15 8.59 16.51
CA THR A 296 -4.87 9.31 17.56
C THR A 296 -5.04 10.81 17.29
N ALA A 297 -4.30 11.35 16.32
CA ALA A 297 -4.40 12.75 15.89
C ALA A 297 -4.47 12.87 14.37
N PRO A 298 -5.51 12.31 13.71
CA PRO A 298 -5.67 12.49 12.27
C PRO A 298 -5.94 13.97 11.97
N GLY A 299 -5.40 14.47 10.84
CA GLY A 299 -5.74 15.80 10.35
C GLY A 299 -7.07 15.78 9.61
N ASP A 300 -8.00 16.69 9.87
CA ASP A 300 -9.28 16.90 9.15
C ASP A 300 -9.89 15.64 8.51
N ASN A 301 -10.07 14.57 9.30
CA ASN A 301 -10.49 13.24 8.85
C ASN A 301 -9.56 12.57 7.84
N SER A 302 -8.30 12.95 7.83
CA SER A 302 -7.31 12.37 6.92
C SER A 302 -6.01 11.99 7.63
N TYR A 303 -5.30 11.01 7.08
CA TYR A 303 -3.98 10.61 7.53
C TYR A 303 -3.21 9.94 6.40
N GLU A 304 -1.90 9.86 6.58
CA GLU A 304 -0.98 9.26 5.63
C GLU A 304 -0.08 8.25 6.33
N PHE A 305 0.35 7.24 5.59
CA PHE A 305 1.31 6.25 6.05
C PHE A 305 2.08 5.66 4.86
N LEU A 306 3.21 5.03 5.15
CA LEU A 306 3.96 4.27 4.17
C LEU A 306 3.90 2.78 4.50
N LEU A 307 3.80 1.96 3.46
CA LEU A 307 3.97 0.51 3.51
C LEU A 307 5.20 0.13 2.73
N SER A 308 6.01 -0.78 3.26
CA SER A 308 7.20 -1.27 2.58
C SER A 308 7.34 -2.77 2.74
N SER A 309 8.03 -3.41 1.79
CA SER A 309 8.36 -4.82 1.88
C SER A 309 9.67 -5.12 1.17
N ALA A 310 10.37 -6.15 1.64
CA ALA A 310 11.59 -6.68 1.06
C ALA A 310 11.69 -8.19 1.31
N TRP A 311 12.61 -8.87 0.65
CA TRP A 311 12.85 -10.30 0.81
C TRP A 311 14.29 -10.69 0.49
N SER A 312 14.74 -11.87 0.96
CA SER A 312 16.11 -12.35 0.79
C SER A 312 16.55 -12.56 -0.66
N GLU A 313 15.60 -12.78 -1.56
CA GLU A 313 15.86 -12.97 -3.00
C GLU A 313 15.80 -11.66 -3.79
N GLY A 314 15.67 -10.53 -3.10
CA GLY A 314 15.51 -9.21 -3.71
C GLY A 314 16.81 -8.61 -4.21
N ALA A 315 16.71 -7.72 -5.20
CA ALA A 315 17.85 -6.97 -5.70
C ALA A 315 18.31 -5.85 -4.76
N VAL A 316 17.43 -5.44 -3.81
CA VAL A 316 17.69 -4.37 -2.84
C VAL A 316 17.15 -4.77 -1.47
N TYR A 317 17.85 -4.37 -0.42
CA TYR A 317 17.43 -4.60 0.97
C TYR A 317 17.11 -6.07 1.27
N ASN A 318 18.02 -6.96 0.91
CA ASN A 318 17.81 -8.41 0.96
C ASN A 318 18.20 -9.07 2.27
N THR A 319 18.56 -8.28 3.28
CA THR A 319 18.75 -8.72 4.65
C THR A 319 17.88 -7.92 5.63
N PRO A 320 17.57 -8.46 6.83
CA PRO A 320 16.83 -7.74 7.86
C PRO A 320 17.47 -6.41 8.26
N GLU A 321 18.81 -6.36 8.32
CA GLU A 321 19.59 -5.19 8.69
C GLU A 321 19.50 -4.08 7.65
N GLU A 322 19.69 -4.42 6.37
CA GLU A 322 19.56 -3.47 5.27
C GLU A 322 18.15 -2.92 5.17
N PHE A 323 17.15 -3.79 5.29
CA PHE A 323 15.75 -3.38 5.30
C PHE A 323 15.43 -2.45 6.47
N THR A 324 15.89 -2.81 7.67
CA THR A 324 15.71 -1.96 8.87
C THR A 324 16.37 -0.59 8.69
N ALA A 325 17.59 -0.55 8.18
CA ALA A 325 18.29 0.71 7.90
C ALA A 325 17.55 1.58 6.89
N TYR A 326 17.05 0.96 5.82
CA TYR A 326 16.23 1.64 4.82
C TYR A 326 14.94 2.22 5.42
N ILE A 327 14.22 1.45 6.22
CA ILE A 327 12.97 1.90 6.86
C ILE A 327 13.21 3.06 7.82
N ARG A 328 14.26 3.00 8.65
CA ARG A 328 14.63 4.10 9.57
C ARG A 328 14.98 5.37 8.81
N LYS A 329 15.76 5.25 7.73
CA LYS A 329 16.09 6.38 6.87
C LYS A 329 14.82 6.98 6.24
N THR A 330 13.96 6.13 5.68
CA THR A 330 12.70 6.56 5.07
C THR A 330 11.80 7.26 6.08
N ALA A 331 11.69 6.75 7.31
CA ALA A 331 10.89 7.37 8.37
C ALA A 331 11.44 8.74 8.78
N LEU A 332 12.77 8.87 8.87
CA LEU A 332 13.41 10.15 9.15
C LEU A 332 13.10 11.19 8.05
N GLU A 333 13.21 10.80 6.79
CA GLU A 333 12.90 11.68 5.65
C GLU A 333 11.39 12.03 5.61
N TYR A 334 10.53 11.06 5.90
CA TYR A 334 9.08 11.25 5.91
C TYR A 334 8.59 12.20 7.00
N ASN A 335 9.23 12.19 8.16
CA ASN A 335 8.97 13.13 9.26
C ASN A 335 9.64 14.51 9.08
N ASN A 336 10.60 14.62 8.14
CA ASN A 336 11.34 15.87 7.88
C ASN A 336 11.24 16.25 6.40
N PRO A 337 10.08 16.69 5.92
CA PRO A 337 9.87 17.02 4.52
C PRO A 337 10.75 18.19 4.08
N LEU A 338 11.12 18.21 2.81
CA LEU A 338 11.88 19.28 2.20
C LEU A 338 11.09 20.60 2.24
N LEU A 339 11.80 21.69 2.55
CA LEU A 339 11.27 23.04 2.41
C LEU A 339 11.46 23.50 0.96
N ILE A 340 10.36 23.76 0.27
CA ILE A 340 10.37 24.27 -1.11
C ILE A 340 10.07 25.78 -1.07
N ARG A 341 10.92 26.57 -1.72
CA ARG A 341 10.68 27.99 -1.94
C ARG A 341 10.60 28.25 -3.42
N PHE A 342 9.52 28.88 -3.83
CA PHE A 342 9.38 29.35 -5.21
C PHE A 342 9.91 30.79 -5.27
N THR A 343 10.90 31.02 -6.12
CA THR A 343 11.43 32.35 -6.42
C THR A 343 11.28 32.55 -7.94
N GLY A 344 10.30 33.28 -8.37
CA GLY A 344 10.07 33.58 -9.79
C GLY A 344 9.14 34.76 -9.95
N LYS A 345 9.34 35.58 -10.98
CA LYS A 345 8.30 36.46 -11.48
C LYS A 345 7.24 35.61 -12.15
N GLN A 346 6.02 35.58 -11.64
CA GLN A 346 4.89 35.26 -12.49
C GLN A 346 4.81 36.40 -13.51
N GLU A 347 5.29 36.18 -14.73
CA GLU A 347 4.86 37.02 -15.84
C GLU A 347 3.38 36.69 -16.05
N LYS A 348 2.53 37.61 -15.60
CA LYS A 348 1.12 37.60 -15.99
C LYS A 348 1.11 37.99 -17.46
N GLU A 349 0.81 37.06 -18.34
CA GLU A 349 0.28 37.38 -19.66
C GLU A 349 -1.10 38.03 -19.53
#